data_24352b31c4904a6d8bbca61aee139a8c
#
_entry.id   24352b31c4904a6d8bbca61aee139a8c
#
_cell.length_a   1.000
_cell.length_b   1.000
_cell.length_c   1.000
_cell.angle_alpha   90.00
_cell.angle_beta   90.00
_cell.angle_gamma   90.00
#
_symmetry.space_group_name_H-M   'P 1'
#
loop_
_entity.id
_entity.type
_entity.pdbx_description
1 polymer ?
#
loop_
_entity_poly.entity_id
_entity_poly.type
_entity_poly.pdbx_seq_one_letter_code
_entity_poly.pdbx_strand_id
1 'polypeptide(L)'
;MRHCQERVLKLALDSIGRFCSNLPAAVIDAQVLGPPDIEQKTGLTGGHIFQGDCLPNNMWSRRLAARTSMPGVYLCGACTHPGGSVIAINGRNAAMAVLEDHANAAKRP
;
A
#
# COMPACT_ATOMS: atom_id res chain seq x y z
N MET A 1 -15.29 15.47 -10.87
CA MET A 1 -14.44 14.26 -10.70
C MET A 1 -14.45 13.35 -11.94
N ARG A 2 -15.60 12.87 -12.44
CA ARG A 2 -15.69 12.01 -13.65
C ARG A 2 -14.94 12.54 -14.87
N HIS A 3 -15.09 13.82 -15.20
CA HIS A 3 -14.41 14.42 -16.35
C HIS A 3 -12.88 14.39 -16.27
N CYS A 4 -12.30 14.45 -15.06
CA CYS A 4 -10.86 14.30 -14.86
C CYS A 4 -10.41 12.84 -15.10
N GLN A 5 -11.17 11.88 -14.62
CA GLN A 5 -10.91 10.44 -14.83
C GLN A 5 -10.96 10.06 -16.31
N GLU A 6 -11.96 10.57 -17.06
CA GLU A 6 -12.08 10.35 -18.51
C GLU A 6 -10.87 10.92 -19.27
N ARG A 7 -10.41 12.11 -18.90
CA ARG A 7 -9.20 12.72 -19.50
C ARG A 7 -7.96 11.88 -19.22
N VAL A 8 -7.79 11.41 -17.99
CA VAL A 8 -6.64 10.57 -17.62
C VAL A 8 -6.68 9.25 -18.37
N LEU A 9 -7.83 8.62 -18.48
CA LEU A 9 -8.01 7.38 -19.25
C LEU A 9 -7.62 7.59 -20.72
N LYS A 10 -8.14 8.65 -21.34
CA LYS A 10 -7.82 8.97 -22.73
C LYS A 10 -6.31 9.18 -22.92
N LEU A 11 -5.67 9.98 -22.08
CA LEU A 11 -4.24 10.21 -22.14
C LEU A 11 -3.41 8.93 -21.98
N ALA A 12 -3.83 8.05 -21.07
CA ALA A 12 -3.18 6.76 -20.87
C ALA A 12 -3.29 5.87 -22.12
N LEU A 13 -4.50 5.74 -22.68
CA LEU A 13 -4.74 4.96 -23.89
C LEU A 13 -3.99 5.53 -25.11
N ASP A 14 -4.00 6.84 -25.29
CA ASP A 14 -3.26 7.50 -26.36
C ASP A 14 -1.75 7.29 -26.21
N SER A 15 -1.23 7.30 -24.98
CA SER A 15 0.20 7.08 -24.72
C SER A 15 0.62 5.63 -24.99
N ILE A 16 -0.15 4.67 -24.53
CA ILE A 16 0.13 3.25 -24.73
C ILE A 16 -0.08 2.86 -26.20
N GLY A 17 -1.10 3.45 -26.85
CA GLY A 17 -1.41 3.21 -28.26
C GLY A 17 -0.28 3.57 -29.22
N ARG A 18 0.67 4.43 -28.81
CA ARG A 18 1.89 4.72 -29.60
C ARG A 18 2.83 3.52 -29.71
N PHE A 19 2.81 2.62 -28.73
CA PHE A 19 3.66 1.43 -28.67
C PHE A 19 2.88 0.14 -29.00
N CYS A 20 1.60 0.11 -28.65
CA CYS A 20 0.67 -1.00 -28.89
C CYS A 20 -0.57 -0.47 -29.61
N SER A 21 -0.52 -0.36 -30.93
CA SER A 21 -1.57 0.29 -31.74
C SER A 21 -2.96 -0.39 -31.63
N ASN A 22 -3.00 -1.68 -31.31
CA ASN A 22 -4.23 -2.45 -31.17
C ASN A 22 -4.84 -2.37 -29.75
N LEU A 23 -4.09 -1.90 -28.76
CA LEU A 23 -4.55 -1.89 -27.37
C LEU A 23 -5.79 -1.02 -27.14
N PRO A 24 -5.87 0.23 -27.63
CA PRO A 24 -7.04 1.07 -27.39
C PRO A 24 -8.36 0.45 -27.86
N ALA A 25 -8.33 -0.30 -28.95
CA ALA A 25 -9.49 -1.01 -29.50
C ALA A 25 -9.79 -2.32 -28.76
N ALA A 26 -8.83 -2.87 -28.05
CA ALA A 26 -8.96 -4.12 -27.29
C ALA A 26 -9.42 -3.92 -25.86
N VAL A 27 -9.50 -2.68 -25.37
CA VAL A 27 -9.96 -2.38 -24.00
C VAL A 27 -11.47 -2.63 -23.90
N ILE A 28 -11.85 -3.58 -23.05
CA ILE A 28 -13.26 -3.93 -22.80
C ILE A 28 -13.85 -3.03 -21.70
N ASP A 29 -13.05 -2.76 -20.65
CA ASP A 29 -13.43 -1.91 -19.53
C ASP A 29 -12.20 -1.27 -18.90
N ALA A 30 -12.37 -0.13 -18.25
CA ALA A 30 -11.30 0.58 -17.59
C ALA A 30 -11.79 1.33 -16.35
N GLN A 31 -11.06 1.23 -15.26
CA GLN A 31 -11.29 1.98 -14.03
C GLN A 31 -10.10 2.89 -13.75
N VAL A 32 -10.38 4.18 -13.57
CA VAL A 32 -9.38 5.18 -13.15
C VAL A 32 -9.66 5.58 -11.71
N LEU A 33 -8.70 5.32 -10.82
CA LEU A 33 -8.76 5.71 -9.41
C LEU A 33 -7.74 6.82 -9.15
N GLY A 34 -8.21 7.97 -8.72
CA GLY A 34 -7.37 9.04 -8.21
C GLY A 34 -7.16 8.94 -6.70
N PRO A 35 -6.29 9.78 -6.11
CA PRO A 35 -6.06 9.80 -4.67
C PRO A 35 -7.32 9.89 -3.81
N PRO A 36 -8.32 10.74 -4.15
CA PRO A 36 -9.58 10.77 -3.40
C PRO A 36 -10.38 9.46 -3.46
N ASP A 37 -10.35 8.76 -4.60
CA ASP A 37 -11.04 7.49 -4.76
C ASP A 37 -10.36 6.39 -3.92
N ILE A 38 -9.02 6.41 -3.87
CA ILE A 38 -8.23 5.50 -3.04
C ILE A 38 -8.53 5.74 -1.56
N GLU A 39 -8.51 7.01 -1.12
CA GLU A 39 -8.85 7.37 0.26
C GLU A 39 -10.25 6.89 0.64
N GLN A 40 -11.23 7.15 -0.20
CA GLN A 40 -12.61 6.72 0.04
C GLN A 40 -12.77 5.20 0.12
N LYS A 41 -12.05 4.45 -0.73
CA LYS A 41 -12.14 2.98 -0.79
C LYS A 41 -11.36 2.26 0.29
N THR A 42 -10.23 2.80 0.69
CA THR A 42 -9.25 2.10 1.54
C THR A 42 -9.03 2.76 2.89
N GLY A 43 -9.49 3.99 3.10
CA GLY A 43 -9.20 4.79 4.29
C GLY A 43 -7.77 5.34 4.34
N LEU A 44 -6.99 5.20 3.26
CA LEU A 44 -5.62 5.72 3.20
C LEU A 44 -5.64 7.24 3.05
N THR A 45 -5.26 7.99 4.07
CA THR A 45 -5.26 9.45 4.09
C THR A 45 -4.57 10.03 2.86
N GLY A 46 -5.28 10.87 2.08
CA GLY A 46 -4.81 11.43 0.83
C GLY A 46 -4.55 10.40 -0.28
N GLY A 47 -5.02 9.17 -0.11
CA GLY A 47 -4.75 8.06 -1.03
C GLY A 47 -3.27 7.67 -1.09
N HIS A 48 -2.50 7.97 -0.03
CA HIS A 48 -1.05 7.81 -0.02
C HIS A 48 -0.65 6.37 0.31
N ILE A 49 -0.24 5.63 -0.71
CA ILE A 49 0.10 4.19 -0.61
C ILE A 49 1.26 3.86 0.34
N PHE A 50 2.15 4.81 0.60
CA PHE A 50 3.29 4.62 1.52
C PHE A 50 2.98 5.01 2.97
N GLN A 51 1.83 5.67 3.21
CA GLN A 51 1.41 6.10 4.55
C GLN A 51 2.47 6.90 5.31
N GLY A 52 3.04 7.89 4.65
CA GLY A 52 4.02 8.84 5.19
C GLY A 52 5.15 9.13 4.21
N ASP A 53 5.98 10.11 4.55
CA ASP A 53 7.09 10.55 3.71
C ASP A 53 8.09 9.43 3.45
N CYS A 54 8.60 9.37 2.22
CA CYS A 54 9.68 8.47 1.81
C CYS A 54 11.07 9.13 1.93
N LEU A 55 11.22 10.06 2.87
CA LEU A 55 12.50 10.69 3.17
C LEU A 55 13.38 9.76 4.03
N PRO A 56 14.72 9.87 3.95
CA PRO A 56 15.62 9.04 4.76
C PRO A 56 15.33 9.07 6.26
N ASN A 57 14.80 10.19 6.75
CA ASN A 57 14.44 10.38 8.16
C ASN A 57 13.18 9.61 8.59
N ASN A 58 12.35 9.18 7.63
CA ASN A 58 11.03 8.58 7.85
C ASN A 58 10.89 7.19 7.23
N MET A 59 12.01 6.58 6.82
CA MET A 59 12.05 5.25 6.22
C MET A 59 12.79 4.25 7.11
N TRP A 60 12.69 2.98 6.76
CA TRP A 60 13.38 1.86 7.40
C TRP A 60 13.06 1.75 8.89
N SER A 61 14.09 1.80 9.74
CA SER A 61 13.97 1.70 11.21
C SER A 61 13.23 2.88 11.87
N ARG A 62 12.96 3.94 11.13
CA ARG A 62 12.16 5.08 11.60
C ARG A 62 10.65 4.88 11.42
N ARG A 63 10.24 3.86 10.67
CA ARG A 63 8.84 3.44 10.57
C ARG A 63 8.38 2.72 11.83
N LEU A 64 7.07 2.66 12.02
CA LEU A 64 6.48 1.93 13.14
C LEU A 64 6.93 0.47 13.14
N ALA A 65 7.18 -0.08 14.32
CA ALA A 65 7.44 -1.50 14.47
C ALA A 65 6.17 -2.32 14.28
N ALA A 66 6.32 -3.60 13.95
CA ALA A 66 5.18 -4.52 13.91
C ALA A 66 4.54 -4.72 15.29
N ARG A 67 5.33 -4.74 16.37
CA ARG A 67 4.82 -4.79 17.75
C ARG A 67 4.38 -3.41 18.21
N THR A 68 3.23 -3.34 18.85
CA THR A 68 2.73 -2.13 19.52
C THR A 68 3.00 -2.17 21.03
N SER A 69 2.72 -1.06 21.70
CA SER A 69 2.71 -1.01 23.18
C SER A 69 1.56 -1.79 23.82
N MET A 70 0.54 -2.16 23.02
CA MET A 70 -0.59 -2.96 23.49
C MET A 70 -0.30 -4.44 23.27
N PRO A 71 -0.29 -5.26 24.32
CA PRO A 71 -0.08 -6.71 24.18
C PRO A 71 -1.12 -7.35 23.25
N GLY A 72 -0.66 -8.20 22.33
CA GLY A 72 -1.52 -8.90 21.38
C GLY A 72 -1.97 -8.07 20.17
N VAL A 73 -1.57 -6.79 20.06
CA VAL A 73 -1.89 -5.93 18.93
C VAL A 73 -0.65 -5.71 18.07
N TYR A 74 -0.76 -6.04 16.78
CA TYR A 74 0.33 -5.96 15.82
C TYR A 74 -0.07 -5.14 14.60
N LEU A 75 0.90 -4.44 14.00
CA LEU A 75 0.72 -3.63 12.81
C LEU A 75 1.41 -4.29 11.61
N CYS A 76 0.71 -4.34 10.47
CA CYS A 76 1.25 -4.92 9.23
C CYS A 76 1.08 -4.00 8.00
N GLY A 77 0.60 -2.76 8.22
CA GLY A 77 0.31 -1.82 7.15
C GLY A 77 1.54 -1.14 6.56
N ALA A 78 1.32 -0.34 5.52
CA ALA A 78 2.36 0.41 4.81
C ALA A 78 3.12 1.42 5.68
N CYS A 79 2.58 1.81 6.84
CA CYS A 79 3.22 2.68 7.82
C CYS A 79 4.30 1.97 8.65
N THR A 80 4.41 0.63 8.59
CA THR A 80 5.37 -0.13 9.38
C THR A 80 6.70 -0.32 8.64
N HIS A 81 7.73 -0.74 9.37
CA HIS A 81 9.05 -1.10 8.81
C HIS A 81 8.92 -2.22 7.74
N PRO A 82 9.59 -2.09 6.59
CA PRO A 82 10.55 -1.06 6.16
C PRO A 82 9.91 0.15 5.47
N GLY A 83 8.64 0.17 5.27
CA GLY A 83 7.84 1.17 4.57
C GLY A 83 6.84 0.54 3.62
N GLY A 84 6.00 1.38 2.97
CA GLY A 84 5.01 0.90 2.01
C GLY A 84 5.66 0.41 0.73
N SER A 85 5.10 -0.59 0.17
CA SER A 85 5.07 -1.06 -1.21
C SER A 85 4.44 -2.46 -1.24
N VAL A 86 4.13 -3.00 -2.41
CA VAL A 86 3.47 -4.31 -2.53
C VAL A 86 4.51 -5.44 -2.44
N ILE A 87 5.24 -5.51 -1.34
CA ILE A 87 6.36 -6.46 -1.12
C ILE A 87 6.08 -7.50 -0.03
N ALA A 88 4.92 -7.47 0.59
CA ALA A 88 4.49 -8.37 1.68
C ALA A 88 5.40 -8.40 2.94
N ILE A 89 6.50 -7.65 2.98
CA ILE A 89 7.46 -7.67 4.12
C ILE A 89 6.80 -7.19 5.41
N ASN A 90 5.96 -6.16 5.35
CA ASN A 90 5.24 -5.65 6.52
C ASN A 90 4.37 -6.74 7.18
N GLY A 91 3.60 -7.47 6.35
CA GLY A 91 2.80 -8.60 6.81
C GLY A 91 3.65 -9.73 7.38
N ARG A 92 4.75 -10.08 6.71
CA ARG A 92 5.71 -11.07 7.20
C ARG A 92 6.31 -10.67 8.55
N ASN A 93 6.72 -9.42 8.71
CA ASN A 93 7.28 -8.92 9.98
C ASN A 93 6.27 -9.02 11.12
N ALA A 94 5.02 -8.68 10.87
CA ALA A 94 3.94 -8.83 11.85
C ALA A 94 3.70 -10.30 12.21
N ALA A 95 3.62 -11.19 11.22
CA ALA A 95 3.44 -12.62 11.46
C ALA A 95 4.59 -13.22 12.27
N MET A 96 5.84 -12.86 11.97
CA MET A 96 7.01 -13.31 12.73
C MET A 96 6.97 -12.81 14.18
N ALA A 97 6.57 -11.54 14.39
CA ALA A 97 6.42 -10.99 15.73
C ALA A 97 5.37 -11.75 16.55
N VAL A 98 4.23 -12.09 15.94
CA VAL A 98 3.17 -12.91 16.60
C VAL A 98 3.71 -14.29 16.99
N LEU A 99 4.39 -14.97 16.06
CA LEU A 99 4.93 -16.31 16.30
C LEU A 99 5.98 -16.33 17.42
N GLU A 100 6.88 -15.35 17.44
CA GLU A 100 7.90 -15.20 18.48
C GLU A 100 7.26 -14.96 19.86
N ASP A 101 6.28 -14.07 19.94
CA ASP A 101 5.61 -13.77 21.21
C ASP A 101 4.81 -14.97 21.72
N HIS A 102 4.20 -15.73 20.81
CA HIS A 102 3.50 -16.97 21.16
C HIS A 102 4.47 -18.04 21.70
N ALA A 103 5.60 -18.22 21.03
CA ALA A 103 6.64 -19.15 21.46
C ALA A 103 7.25 -18.77 22.83
N ASN A 104 7.41 -17.46 23.07
CA ASN A 104 7.91 -16.95 24.36
C ASN A 104 6.89 -17.09 25.49
N ALA A 105 5.59 -16.92 25.20
CA ALA A 105 4.52 -17.12 26.17
C ALA A 105 4.43 -18.59 26.60
N ALA A 106 4.60 -19.54 25.67
CA ALA A 106 4.60 -20.96 25.97
C ALA A 106 5.79 -21.45 26.82
N LYS A 107 6.86 -20.66 26.92
CA LYS A 107 8.07 -20.95 27.71
C LYS A 107 8.03 -20.36 29.14
N ARG A 108 7.02 -19.53 29.43
CA ARG A 108 6.83 -18.98 30.78
C ARG A 108 6.13 -20.03 31.66
N PRO A 109 6.73 -20.40 32.79
CA PRO A 109 6.14 -21.36 33.72
C PRO A 109 4.83 -20.85 34.31
#